data_b00112087c90a5bcaee7cf18b9a77607
#
_entry.id   b00112087c90a5bcaee7cf18b9a77607
#
_cell.length_a   1.000
_cell.length_b   1.000
_cell.length_c   1.000
_cell.angle_alpha   90.00
_cell.angle_beta   90.00
_cell.angle_gamma   90.00
#
_symmetry.space_group_name_H-M   'P 1'
#
loop_
_entity.id
_entity.type
_entity.pdbx_description
1 polymer ?
#
loop_
_entity_poly.entity_id
_entity_poly.type
_entity_poly.pdbx_seq_one_letter_code
_entity_poly.pdbx_strand_id
1 'polypeptide(L)'
;DARHVVVGHVHHQTVYYRGTGHSMMRFEPTAGVPVPMPSHRRWVATVGSVGQPRDHKPDAMYAIYDEAAGRMTFHRVSYDHQAAASAIREAGLSEFFAERLALGR
;
A
#
# COMPACT_ATOMS: atom_id res chain seq x y z
N ASP A 1 10.33 18.59 12.45
CA ASP A 1 10.92 17.38 11.86
C ASP A 1 10.00 16.19 12.04
N ALA A 2 9.39 15.74 10.95
CA ALA A 2 8.63 14.50 11.00
C ALA A 2 9.60 13.30 11.00
N ARG A 3 9.40 12.38 11.92
CA ARG A 3 10.17 11.13 11.99
C ARG A 3 9.45 9.98 11.31
N HIS A 4 8.14 10.07 11.28
CA HIS A 4 7.26 9.04 10.75
C HIS A 4 6.36 9.68 9.70
N VAL A 5 6.43 9.19 8.49
CA VAL A 5 5.69 9.74 7.36
C VAL A 5 4.94 8.61 6.66
N VAL A 6 3.66 8.83 6.42
CA VAL A 6 2.82 7.91 5.66
C VAL A 6 2.38 8.62 4.39
N VAL A 7 2.57 7.96 3.25
CA VAL A 7 2.27 8.56 1.95
C VAL A 7 1.44 7.62 1.08
N GLY A 8 0.63 8.23 0.21
CA GLY A 8 -0.03 7.55 -0.90
C GLY A 8 0.78 7.66 -2.18
N HIS A 9 0.11 7.80 -3.31
CA HIS A 9 0.67 7.99 -4.66
C HIS A 9 1.40 6.77 -5.23
N VAL A 10 2.27 6.14 -4.47
CA VAL A 10 2.93 4.90 -4.87
C VAL A 10 1.99 3.73 -4.59
N HIS A 11 1.63 2.98 -5.62
CA HIS A 11 0.62 1.92 -5.54
C HIS A 11 1.20 0.57 -5.09
N HIS A 12 2.17 0.61 -4.19
CA HIS A 12 2.80 -0.54 -3.55
C HIS A 12 2.92 -0.28 -2.05
N GLN A 13 2.88 -1.34 -1.26
CA GLN A 13 3.10 -1.26 0.18
C GLN A 13 4.58 -1.49 0.47
N THR A 14 5.26 -0.48 1.01
CA THR A 14 6.69 -0.55 1.30
C THR A 14 7.01 0.33 2.51
N VAL A 15 7.98 -0.10 3.31
CA VAL A 15 8.52 0.69 4.40
C VAL A 15 9.98 1.01 4.10
N TYR A 16 10.31 2.29 4.10
CA TYR A 16 11.69 2.77 4.03
C TYR A 16 12.09 3.27 5.41
N TYR A 17 13.21 2.79 5.92
CA TYR A 17 13.67 3.22 7.23
C TYR A 17 15.19 3.45 7.22
N ARG A 18 15.63 4.24 8.18
CA ARG A 18 17.05 4.53 8.32
C ARG A 18 17.70 3.41 9.12
N GLY A 19 18.65 2.72 8.49
CA GLY A 19 19.44 1.69 9.14
C GLY A 19 20.59 2.28 9.95
N THR A 20 21.53 1.43 10.36
CA THR A 20 22.75 1.86 11.02
C THR A 20 23.58 2.75 10.10
N GLY A 21 24.11 3.85 10.63
CA GLY A 21 24.80 4.86 9.85
C GLY A 21 23.82 5.70 9.06
N HIS A 22 24.10 5.95 7.79
CA HIS A 22 23.25 6.77 6.91
C HIS A 22 22.57 5.98 5.80
N SER A 23 22.62 4.63 5.86
CA SER A 23 22.01 3.81 4.82
C SER A 23 20.48 3.80 4.94
N MET A 24 19.83 3.84 3.78
CA MET A 24 18.38 3.67 3.66
C MET A 24 18.06 2.19 3.47
N MET A 25 17.21 1.66 4.31
CA MET A 25 16.75 0.28 4.22
C MET A 25 15.34 0.24 3.67
N ARG A 26 15.04 -0.80 2.91
CA ARG A 26 13.73 -1.03 2.34
C ARG A 26 13.19 -2.36 2.86
N PHE A 27 11.92 -2.36 3.24
CA PHE A 27 11.23 -3.55 3.71
C PHE A 27 9.86 -3.66 3.05
N GLU A 28 9.56 -4.83 2.49
CA GLU A 28 8.24 -5.13 1.93
C GLU A 28 7.44 -5.91 2.95
N PRO A 29 6.36 -5.32 3.51
CA PRO A 29 5.60 -5.98 4.56
C PRO A 29 4.77 -7.14 4.01
N THR A 30 4.57 -8.15 4.87
CA THR A 30 3.62 -9.22 4.61
C THR A 30 2.25 -8.81 5.12
N ALA A 31 1.21 -9.00 4.31
CA ALA A 31 -0.15 -8.66 4.68
C ALA A 31 -0.57 -9.37 5.99
N GLY A 32 -1.15 -8.61 6.89
CA GLY A 32 -1.64 -9.12 8.18
C GLY A 32 -0.58 -9.30 9.26
N VAL A 33 0.70 -9.11 8.94
CA VAL A 33 1.80 -9.26 9.91
C VAL A 33 2.20 -7.90 10.44
N PRO A 34 2.09 -7.65 11.77
CA PRO A 34 2.50 -6.36 12.33
C PRO A 34 3.98 -6.08 12.11
N VAL A 35 4.27 -4.84 11.70
CA VAL A 35 5.64 -4.36 11.49
C VAL A 35 5.99 -3.42 12.63
N PRO A 36 7.06 -3.68 13.40
CA PRO A 36 7.51 -2.74 14.42
C PRO A 36 7.92 -1.41 13.80
N MET A 37 7.38 -0.31 14.34
CA MET A 37 7.67 1.04 13.89
C MET A 37 8.19 1.85 15.10
N PRO A 38 9.41 1.60 15.53
CA PRO A 38 9.91 2.20 16.77
C PRO A 38 10.03 3.72 16.66
N SER A 39 9.70 4.40 17.74
CA SER A 39 9.64 5.85 17.79
C SER A 39 11.01 6.54 17.60
N HIS A 40 12.10 5.82 17.91
CA HIS A 40 13.45 6.35 17.76
C HIS A 40 13.99 6.25 16.32
N ARG A 41 13.30 5.56 15.44
CA ARG A 41 13.74 5.34 14.07
C ARG A 41 12.92 6.20 13.10
N ARG A 42 13.59 6.74 12.10
CA ARG A 42 12.91 7.48 11.02
C ARG A 42 12.45 6.49 9.94
N TRP A 43 11.21 6.64 9.51
CA TRP A 43 10.67 5.79 8.46
C TRP A 43 9.63 6.54 7.59
N VAL A 44 9.49 6.06 6.37
CA VAL A 44 8.44 6.46 5.43
C VAL A 44 7.72 5.20 4.97
N ALA A 45 6.42 5.16 5.11
CA ALA A 45 5.62 4.03 4.65
C ALA A 45 4.73 4.45 3.47
N THR A 46 4.74 3.66 2.41
CA THR A 46 3.76 3.76 1.32
C THR A 46 2.68 2.72 1.59
N VAL A 47 1.42 3.14 1.59
CA VAL A 47 0.32 2.28 2.04
C VAL A 47 -0.39 1.53 0.92
N GLY A 48 0.01 1.77 -0.31
CA GLY A 48 -0.58 1.15 -1.48
C GLY A 48 -1.80 1.90 -1.99
N SER A 49 -2.66 1.19 -2.67
CA SER A 49 -3.84 1.77 -3.30
C SER A 49 -5.08 0.93 -3.03
N VAL A 50 -6.18 1.59 -2.73
CA VAL A 50 -7.49 0.94 -2.63
C VAL A 50 -8.04 0.64 -4.02
N GLY A 51 -8.03 1.63 -4.91
CA GLY A 51 -8.70 1.56 -6.20
C GLY A 51 -7.82 1.17 -7.39
N GLN A 52 -6.49 1.25 -7.27
CA GLN A 52 -5.57 0.93 -8.36
C GLN A 52 -4.30 0.22 -7.87
N PRO A 53 -4.43 -0.99 -7.31
CA PRO A 53 -3.25 -1.76 -6.94
C PRO A 53 -2.40 -2.07 -8.19
N ARG A 54 -1.08 -2.02 -8.03
CA ARG A 54 -0.13 -2.21 -9.15
C ARG A 54 0.96 -3.23 -8.84
N ASP A 55 0.71 -4.12 -7.91
CA ASP A 55 1.64 -5.19 -7.55
C ASP A 55 1.21 -6.56 -8.10
N HIS A 56 0.47 -6.54 -9.21
CA HIS A 56 -0.07 -7.71 -9.93
C HIS A 56 -1.13 -8.48 -9.15
N LYS A 57 -1.76 -7.83 -8.16
CA LYS A 57 -2.89 -8.37 -7.40
C LYS A 57 -4.02 -7.37 -7.40
N PRO A 58 -5.27 -7.79 -7.61
CA PRO A 58 -6.40 -6.86 -7.69
C PRO A 58 -6.93 -6.42 -6.32
N ASP A 59 -6.37 -6.92 -5.22
CA ASP A 59 -6.86 -6.65 -3.88
C ASP A 59 -6.66 -5.20 -3.47
N ALA A 60 -7.62 -4.64 -2.73
CA ALA A 60 -7.51 -3.32 -2.16
C ALA A 60 -6.48 -3.32 -1.02
N MET A 61 -5.62 -2.31 -0.98
CA MET A 61 -4.56 -2.18 0.02
C MET A 61 -4.86 -1.06 0.99
N TYR A 62 -4.61 -1.32 2.28
CA TYR A 62 -4.66 -0.30 3.32
C TYR A 62 -3.71 -0.68 4.46
N ALA A 63 -3.54 0.20 5.42
CA ALA A 63 -2.70 -0.06 6.58
C ALA A 63 -3.35 0.53 7.84
N ILE A 64 -3.08 -0.09 8.97
CA ILE A 64 -3.48 0.40 10.28
C ILE A 64 -2.21 0.70 11.08
N TYR A 65 -2.08 1.94 11.54
CA TYR A 65 -1.00 2.35 12.40
C TYR A 65 -1.49 2.45 13.84
N ASP A 66 -0.91 1.62 14.71
CA ASP A 66 -1.16 1.66 16.14
C ASP A 66 -0.04 2.46 16.80
N GLU A 67 -0.31 3.72 17.07
CA GLU A 67 0.66 4.64 17.64
C GLU A 67 1.09 4.21 19.05
N ALA A 68 0.14 3.75 19.86
CA ALA A 68 0.42 3.34 21.24
C ALA A 68 1.34 2.12 21.30
N ALA A 69 1.13 1.15 20.41
CA ALA A 69 1.95 -0.06 20.33
C ALA A 69 3.20 0.13 19.47
N GLY A 70 3.28 1.20 18.68
CA GLY A 70 4.38 1.44 17.75
C GLY A 70 4.45 0.40 16.65
N ARG A 71 3.32 0.02 16.08
CA ARG A 71 3.22 -1.00 15.03
C ARG A 71 2.34 -0.53 13.89
N MET A 72 2.69 -0.97 12.68
CA MET A 72 1.85 -0.80 11.50
C MET A 72 1.58 -2.18 10.89
N THR A 73 0.32 -2.44 10.59
CA THR A 73 -0.08 -3.66 9.90
C THR A 73 -0.64 -3.29 8.54
N PHE A 74 -0.08 -3.87 7.49
CA PHE A 74 -0.52 -3.68 6.12
C PHE A 74 -1.52 -4.76 5.78
N HIS A 75 -2.61 -4.38 5.14
CA HIS A 75 -3.69 -5.28 4.81
C HIS A 75 -4.02 -5.26 3.34
N ARG A 76 -4.53 -6.38 2.86
CA ARG A 76 -5.11 -6.54 1.54
C ARG A 76 -6.49 -7.14 1.70
N VAL A 77 -7.47 -6.59 0.99
CA VAL A 77 -8.85 -7.06 1.05
C VAL A 77 -9.31 -7.36 -0.36
N SER A 78 -9.82 -8.57 -0.55
CA SER A 78 -10.52 -8.93 -1.79
C SER A 78 -11.79 -8.11 -1.90
N TYR A 79 -12.05 -7.62 -3.10
CA TYR A 79 -13.29 -6.92 -3.41
C TYR A 79 -13.75 -7.31 -4.81
N ASP A 80 -14.96 -6.96 -5.15
CA ASP A 80 -15.49 -7.25 -6.49
C ASP A 80 -14.92 -6.30 -7.55
N HIS A 81 -13.66 -6.54 -7.92
CA HIS A 81 -12.95 -5.74 -8.92
C HIS A 81 -13.57 -5.91 -10.31
N GLN A 82 -14.27 -7.02 -10.57
CA GLN A 82 -14.98 -7.21 -11.83
C GLN A 82 -16.17 -6.25 -11.95
N ALA A 83 -16.89 -6.01 -10.86
CA ALA A 83 -17.96 -5.00 -10.85
C ALA A 83 -17.39 -3.60 -11.11
N ALA A 84 -16.25 -3.26 -10.52
CA ALA A 84 -15.57 -1.99 -10.76
C ALA A 84 -15.11 -1.87 -12.21
N ALA A 85 -14.53 -2.92 -12.78
CA ALA A 85 -14.15 -2.95 -14.20
C ALA A 85 -15.36 -2.78 -15.12
N SER A 86 -16.47 -3.44 -14.82
CA SER A 86 -17.72 -3.31 -15.58
C SER A 86 -18.25 -1.88 -15.52
N ALA A 87 -18.19 -1.24 -14.37
CA ALA A 87 -18.62 0.15 -14.22
C ALA A 87 -17.78 1.10 -15.08
N ILE A 88 -16.47 0.84 -15.21
CA ILE A 88 -15.58 1.60 -16.09
C ILE A 88 -16.02 1.44 -17.55
N ARG A 89 -16.32 0.22 -17.98
CA ARG A 89 -16.77 -0.06 -19.35
C ARG A 89 -18.12 0.61 -19.63
N GLU A 90 -19.06 0.50 -18.70
CA GLU A 90 -20.38 1.11 -18.82
C GLU A 90 -20.31 2.64 -18.90
N ALA A 91 -19.34 3.25 -18.24
CA ALA A 91 -19.10 4.68 -18.31
C ALA A 91 -18.48 5.13 -19.63
N GLY A 92 -18.15 4.19 -20.53
CA GLY A 92 -17.55 4.50 -21.84
C GLY A 92 -16.07 4.86 -21.78
N LEU A 93 -15.38 4.52 -20.69
CA LEU A 93 -13.96 4.75 -20.55
C LEU A 93 -13.16 3.65 -21.26
N SER A 94 -11.86 3.89 -21.45
CA SER A 94 -10.98 2.96 -22.15
C SER A 94 -10.95 1.58 -21.49
N GLU A 95 -10.96 0.53 -22.30
CA GLU A 95 -10.79 -0.87 -21.84
C GLU A 95 -9.51 -1.06 -21.04
N PHE A 96 -8.47 -0.29 -21.36
CA PHE A 96 -7.20 -0.29 -20.62
C PHE A 96 -7.40 -0.06 -19.12
N PHE A 97 -8.30 0.85 -18.75
CA PHE A 97 -8.55 1.15 -17.32
C PHE A 97 -9.30 0.02 -16.63
N ALA A 98 -10.18 -0.69 -17.33
CA ALA A 98 -10.89 -1.83 -16.79
C ALA A 98 -9.96 -3.04 -16.60
N GLU A 99 -9.14 -3.34 -17.60
CA GLU A 99 -8.19 -4.46 -17.53
C GLU A 99 -7.16 -4.31 -16.41
N ARG A 100 -6.65 -3.10 -16.20
CA ARG A 100 -5.62 -2.91 -15.19
C ARG A 100 -6.13 -3.16 -13.76
N LEU A 101 -7.42 -3.01 -13.49
CA LEU A 101 -8.00 -3.39 -12.20
C LEU A 101 -7.94 -4.90 -12.00
N ALA A 102 -8.30 -5.66 -13.02
CA ALA A 102 -8.30 -7.12 -12.94
C ALA A 102 -6.87 -7.68 -12.84
N LEU A 103 -5.91 -7.03 -13.47
CA LEU A 103 -4.51 -7.48 -13.53
C LEU A 103 -3.64 -6.90 -12.41
N GLY A 104 -4.10 -5.89 -11.70
CA GLY A 104 -3.35 -5.25 -10.62
C GLY A 104 -2.11 -4.51 -11.13
N ARG A 105 -2.24 -3.78 -12.20
CA ARG A 105 -1.10 -3.06 -12.76
C ARG A 105 -1.41 -1.69 -13.37
#